data_567065899d0edbd53ae5198b873a1c84
#
_entry.id   567065899d0edbd53ae5198b873a1c84
#
_cell.length_a   1.000
_cell.length_b   1.000
_cell.length_c   1.000
_cell.angle_alpha   90.00
_cell.angle_beta   90.00
_cell.angle_gamma   90.00
#
_symmetry.space_group_name_H-M   'P 1'
#
loop_
_entity.id
_entity.type
_entity.pdbx_description
1 polymer ?
#
loop_
_entity_poly.entity_id
_entity_poly.type
_entity_poly.pdbx_seq_one_letter_code
_entity_poly.pdbx_strand_id
1 'polypeptide(L)'
;MNRIMAIVEREMRKFFRSPALMLASMIFPLVQLIILGNAFGGKIRDAKLGVVDEDGGTQALKIREAFDSVRANIRTFVPVYYDGEKQAVEDVRNGKLQGAVVIPPQFSRRVYENNRPHVALVVDNSDNFMSSALEAELTDLTGALNQATIQPRLVQQAVLEIVELYPYIEYMKYLLPGSLTLAMFVSVMIGGGMLYIDDKARGVHEGYLVTPITKLELVLGLNLAGAIKAVMTGVIITVIGSLLSGVSTLFNPVIAFGLIIMIVLTSLAFNTMMFLLMVRIEDPLVPRAMFGILNTLLFFPSGSIYPIQAFPQWLRVIARGDPFTYAVDGFKCLLLKETTLAAVWPDVLFLTIFAGVTLGIAIPLFKRTL
;
A
#
# COMPACT_ATOMS: atom_id res chain seq x y z
N MET A 1 -16.55 -5.51 36.47
CA MET A 1 -15.79 -6.37 35.55
C MET A 1 -16.69 -7.40 34.86
N ASN A 2 -17.52 -8.12 35.59
CA ASN A 2 -18.40 -9.17 35.01
C ASN A 2 -19.38 -8.65 33.94
N ARG A 3 -19.90 -7.41 34.06
CA ARG A 3 -20.87 -6.84 33.12
C ARG A 3 -20.22 -6.47 31.77
N ILE A 4 -19.02 -5.89 31.80
CA ILE A 4 -18.23 -5.60 30.58
C ILE A 4 -17.94 -6.90 29.83
N MET A 5 -17.49 -7.93 30.56
CA MET A 5 -17.20 -9.25 29.98
C MET A 5 -18.44 -9.92 29.39
N ALA A 6 -19.61 -9.74 30.00
CA ALA A 6 -20.87 -10.26 29.47
C ALA A 6 -21.24 -9.63 28.12
N ILE A 7 -20.98 -8.31 27.93
CA ILE A 7 -21.18 -7.63 26.65
C ILE A 7 -20.20 -8.18 25.63
N VAL A 8 -18.91 -8.29 25.98
CA VAL A 8 -17.87 -8.83 25.11
C VAL A 8 -18.24 -10.24 24.67
N GLU A 9 -18.59 -11.13 25.61
CA GLU A 9 -18.95 -12.52 25.32
C GLU A 9 -20.15 -12.61 24.37
N ARG A 10 -21.21 -11.83 24.62
CA ARG A 10 -22.38 -11.76 23.72
C ARG A 10 -21.95 -11.39 22.30
N GLU A 11 -21.15 -10.33 22.16
CA GLU A 11 -20.71 -9.82 20.88
C GLU A 11 -19.77 -10.81 20.15
N MET A 12 -18.92 -11.49 20.90
CA MET A 12 -18.05 -12.52 20.33
C MET A 12 -18.86 -13.73 19.86
N ARG A 13 -19.82 -14.19 20.64
CA ARG A 13 -20.72 -15.28 20.23
C ARG A 13 -21.51 -14.91 18.96
N LYS A 14 -22.01 -13.67 18.86
CA LYS A 14 -22.70 -13.16 17.66
C LYS A 14 -21.77 -13.15 16.44
N PHE A 15 -20.54 -12.70 16.61
CA PHE A 15 -19.53 -12.64 15.54
C PHE A 15 -19.18 -14.03 15.00
N PHE A 16 -18.89 -14.99 15.89
CA PHE A 16 -18.59 -16.37 15.48
C PHE A 16 -19.76 -17.11 14.84
N ARG A 17 -20.99 -16.72 15.16
CA ARG A 17 -22.21 -17.27 14.53
C ARG A 17 -22.53 -16.64 13.17
N SER A 18 -21.78 -15.61 12.76
CA SER A 18 -21.96 -14.91 11.50
C SER A 18 -20.69 -15.00 10.63
N PRO A 19 -20.35 -16.19 10.09
CA PRO A 19 -19.11 -16.38 9.34
C PRO A 19 -19.03 -15.49 8.11
N ALA A 20 -20.16 -15.13 7.52
CA ALA A 20 -20.20 -14.21 6.38
C ALA A 20 -19.66 -12.80 6.71
N LEU A 21 -19.95 -12.27 7.92
CA LEU A 21 -19.43 -10.98 8.35
C LEU A 21 -17.93 -11.05 8.64
N MET A 22 -17.48 -12.14 9.25
CA MET A 22 -16.06 -12.38 9.52
C MET A 22 -15.27 -12.47 8.20
N LEU A 23 -15.75 -13.26 7.25
CA LEU A 23 -15.11 -13.42 5.96
C LEU A 23 -15.12 -12.11 5.15
N ALA A 24 -16.20 -11.35 5.17
CA ALA A 24 -16.29 -10.06 4.46
C ALA A 24 -15.22 -9.07 4.90
N SER A 25 -14.89 -9.02 6.20
CA SER A 25 -13.83 -8.12 6.71
C SER A 25 -12.43 -8.52 6.25
N MET A 26 -12.21 -9.78 5.89
CA MET A 26 -10.91 -10.33 5.51
C MET A 26 -10.75 -10.46 3.99
N ILE A 27 -11.79 -10.89 3.28
CA ILE A 27 -11.69 -11.19 1.84
C ILE A 27 -11.37 -9.94 1.04
N PHE A 28 -12.04 -8.81 1.30
CA PHE A 28 -11.83 -7.58 0.54
C PHE A 28 -10.37 -7.09 0.59
N PRO A 29 -9.73 -6.92 1.76
CA PRO A 29 -8.32 -6.50 1.83
C PRO A 29 -7.34 -7.53 1.27
N LEU A 30 -7.62 -8.84 1.40
CA LEU A 30 -6.78 -9.88 0.80
C LEU A 30 -6.87 -9.88 -0.73
N VAL A 31 -8.08 -9.76 -1.27
CA VAL A 31 -8.28 -9.64 -2.72
C VAL A 31 -7.59 -8.36 -3.24
N GLN A 32 -7.71 -7.25 -2.52
CA GLN A 32 -7.01 -6.01 -2.86
C GLN A 32 -5.49 -6.20 -2.84
N LEU A 33 -4.93 -6.86 -1.82
CA LEU A 33 -3.49 -7.17 -1.73
C LEU A 33 -3.04 -7.99 -2.95
N ILE A 34 -3.77 -9.04 -3.30
CA ILE A 34 -3.45 -9.92 -4.42
C ILE A 34 -3.56 -9.17 -5.75
N ILE A 35 -4.66 -8.45 -5.98
CA ILE A 35 -4.89 -7.75 -7.25
C ILE A 35 -3.87 -6.62 -7.42
N LEU A 36 -3.76 -5.70 -6.46
CA LEU A 36 -2.86 -4.56 -6.57
C LEU A 36 -1.39 -5.01 -6.50
N GLY A 37 -1.08 -6.00 -5.64
CA GLY A 37 0.27 -6.56 -5.53
C GLY A 37 0.78 -7.15 -6.85
N ASN A 38 -0.08 -7.85 -7.57
CA ASN A 38 0.27 -8.40 -8.88
C ASN A 38 0.16 -7.37 -10.01
N ALA A 39 -0.83 -6.47 -9.96
CA ALA A 39 -1.03 -5.46 -11.00
C ALA A 39 0.11 -4.43 -11.03
N PHE A 40 0.58 -3.98 -9.87
CA PHE A 40 1.64 -2.98 -9.76
C PHE A 40 3.02 -3.55 -9.39
N GLY A 41 3.09 -4.78 -8.86
CA GLY A 41 4.33 -5.47 -8.50
C GLY A 41 4.92 -6.28 -9.65
N GLY A 42 4.20 -6.44 -10.75
CA GLY A 42 4.69 -7.13 -11.95
C GLY A 42 5.76 -6.29 -12.64
N LYS A 43 6.94 -6.89 -12.90
CA LYS A 43 7.86 -6.34 -13.91
C LYS A 43 7.07 -6.25 -15.21
N ILE A 44 7.16 -5.11 -15.89
CA ILE A 44 6.61 -4.98 -17.24
C ILE A 44 7.19 -6.11 -18.08
N ARG A 45 6.32 -6.82 -18.78
CA ARG A 45 6.71 -7.92 -19.67
C ARG A 45 6.05 -7.71 -21.02
N ASP A 46 6.82 -8.07 -22.06
CA ASP A 46 6.36 -8.04 -23.44
C ASP A 46 5.85 -6.67 -23.92
N ALA A 47 6.34 -5.53 -23.33
CA ALA A 47 6.05 -4.21 -23.83
C ALA A 47 6.60 -4.07 -25.26
N LYS A 48 5.76 -3.72 -26.23
CA LYS A 48 6.20 -3.54 -27.61
C LYS A 48 6.95 -2.22 -27.73
N LEU A 49 8.25 -2.31 -28.05
CA LEU A 49 9.13 -1.16 -28.24
C LEU A 49 9.48 -1.04 -29.72
N GLY A 50 9.08 0.02 -30.38
CA GLY A 50 9.50 0.32 -31.74
C GLY A 50 11.00 0.60 -31.77
N VAL A 51 11.71 0.10 -32.74
CA VAL A 51 13.13 0.37 -32.95
C VAL A 51 13.34 0.86 -34.39
N VAL A 52 13.78 2.09 -34.53
CA VAL A 52 14.10 2.72 -35.80
C VAL A 52 15.61 2.91 -35.84
N ASP A 53 16.27 2.30 -36.83
CA ASP A 53 17.71 2.42 -37.05
C ASP A 53 17.97 3.17 -38.37
N GLU A 54 18.26 4.46 -38.25
CA GLU A 54 18.59 5.33 -39.39
C GLU A 54 20.11 5.42 -39.63
N ASP A 55 20.93 4.78 -38.75
CA ASP A 55 22.38 4.79 -38.85
C ASP A 55 22.93 3.60 -39.62
N GLY A 56 22.41 2.38 -39.39
CA GLY A 56 22.86 1.14 -39.97
C GLY A 56 24.33 0.77 -39.66
N GLY A 57 24.97 1.51 -38.73
CA GLY A 57 26.38 1.32 -38.42
C GLY A 57 26.66 0.28 -37.33
N THR A 58 27.94 0.04 -37.06
CA THR A 58 28.37 -1.00 -36.12
C THR A 58 27.96 -0.76 -34.68
N GLN A 59 27.82 0.53 -34.25
CA GLN A 59 27.36 0.85 -32.89
C GLN A 59 25.83 0.76 -32.77
N ALA A 60 25.09 1.09 -33.82
CA ALA A 60 23.66 0.86 -33.89
C ALA A 60 23.33 -0.64 -33.81
N LEU A 61 24.10 -1.48 -34.48
CA LEU A 61 23.95 -2.93 -34.40
C LEU A 61 24.11 -3.46 -32.97
N LYS A 62 25.07 -2.95 -32.19
CA LYS A 62 25.26 -3.34 -30.79
C LYS A 62 24.03 -3.00 -29.93
N ILE A 63 23.39 -1.83 -30.17
CA ILE A 63 22.15 -1.47 -29.48
C ILE A 63 21.03 -2.46 -29.82
N ARG A 64 20.90 -2.84 -31.10
CA ARG A 64 19.89 -3.81 -31.54
C ARG A 64 20.15 -5.19 -30.94
N GLU A 65 21.39 -5.65 -30.89
CA GLU A 65 21.76 -6.91 -30.23
C GLU A 65 21.46 -6.88 -28.73
N ALA A 66 21.70 -5.74 -28.05
CA ALA A 66 21.33 -5.56 -26.65
C ALA A 66 19.81 -5.65 -26.45
N PHE A 67 19.01 -5.05 -27.34
CA PHE A 67 17.54 -5.13 -27.28
C PHE A 67 17.05 -6.57 -27.52
N ASP A 68 17.62 -7.28 -28.47
CA ASP A 68 17.28 -8.67 -28.70
C ASP A 68 17.71 -9.58 -27.54
N SER A 69 18.79 -9.26 -26.83
CA SER A 69 19.20 -9.97 -25.62
C SER A 69 18.23 -9.76 -24.45
N VAL A 70 17.69 -8.55 -24.29
CA VAL A 70 16.63 -8.29 -23.31
C VAL A 70 15.37 -9.10 -23.63
N ARG A 71 14.98 -9.15 -24.91
CA ARG A 71 13.88 -10.01 -25.38
C ARG A 71 14.10 -11.47 -25.02
N ALA A 72 15.33 -11.99 -25.20
CA ALA A 72 15.64 -13.39 -24.97
C ALA A 72 15.65 -13.78 -23.48
N ASN A 73 16.11 -12.87 -22.60
CA ASN A 73 16.37 -13.15 -21.19
C ASN A 73 15.28 -12.65 -20.24
N ILE A 74 15.03 -11.34 -20.22
CA ILE A 74 14.21 -10.68 -19.20
C ILE A 74 12.78 -10.44 -19.70
N ARG A 75 12.61 -10.28 -21.03
CA ARG A 75 11.33 -9.96 -21.70
C ARG A 75 10.63 -8.71 -21.17
N THR A 76 11.36 -7.72 -20.67
CA THR A 76 10.77 -6.44 -20.26
C THR A 76 10.11 -5.78 -21.46
N PHE A 77 10.77 -5.79 -22.63
CA PHE A 77 10.18 -5.34 -23.88
C PHE A 77 10.51 -6.27 -25.06
N VAL A 78 9.69 -6.16 -26.10
CA VAL A 78 9.85 -6.87 -27.37
C VAL A 78 10.12 -5.82 -28.45
N PRO A 79 11.33 -5.80 -29.05
CA PRO A 79 11.64 -4.86 -30.12
C PRO A 79 10.84 -5.19 -31.36
N VAL A 80 10.25 -4.16 -31.98
CA VAL A 80 9.57 -4.21 -33.27
C VAL A 80 10.29 -3.21 -34.18
N TYR A 81 10.95 -3.74 -35.22
CA TYR A 81 11.79 -2.92 -36.11
C TYR A 81 10.95 -2.19 -37.15
N TYR A 82 11.27 -0.91 -37.38
CA TYR A 82 10.63 -0.04 -38.33
C TYR A 82 11.66 0.59 -39.25
N ASP A 83 11.28 0.81 -40.53
CA ASP A 83 12.13 1.43 -41.52
C ASP A 83 12.17 2.97 -41.41
N GLY A 84 11.25 3.58 -40.65
CA GLY A 84 11.19 5.01 -40.49
C GLY A 84 10.51 5.50 -39.23
N GLU A 85 10.99 6.63 -38.72
CA GLU A 85 10.52 7.25 -37.47
C GLU A 85 9.01 7.56 -37.49
N LYS A 86 8.50 8.14 -38.60
CA LYS A 86 7.09 8.58 -38.71
C LYS A 86 6.10 7.45 -38.41
N GLN A 87 6.36 6.27 -38.95
CA GLN A 87 5.46 5.12 -38.77
C GLN A 87 5.51 4.60 -37.32
N ALA A 88 6.71 4.54 -36.73
CA ALA A 88 6.89 4.12 -35.33
C ALA A 88 6.17 5.08 -34.38
N VAL A 89 6.33 6.40 -34.55
CA VAL A 89 5.67 7.44 -33.74
C VAL A 89 4.14 7.38 -33.90
N GLU A 90 3.64 7.15 -35.11
CA GLU A 90 2.20 6.99 -35.35
C GLU A 90 1.64 5.75 -34.64
N ASP A 91 2.38 4.65 -34.65
CA ASP A 91 1.96 3.43 -33.94
C ASP A 91 2.05 3.58 -32.41
N VAL A 92 2.97 4.41 -31.87
CA VAL A 92 2.92 4.82 -30.44
C VAL A 92 1.66 5.63 -30.17
N ARG A 93 1.33 6.63 -30.99
CA ARG A 93 0.11 7.46 -30.84
C ARG A 93 -1.18 6.63 -30.90
N ASN A 94 -1.17 5.59 -31.71
CA ASN A 94 -2.29 4.68 -31.89
C ASN A 94 -2.35 3.56 -30.80
N GLY A 95 -1.44 3.59 -29.83
CA GLY A 95 -1.40 2.60 -28.73
C GLY A 95 -0.97 1.18 -29.16
N LYS A 96 -0.41 1.01 -30.37
CA LYS A 96 0.10 -0.28 -30.83
C LYS A 96 1.48 -0.59 -30.24
N LEU A 97 2.24 0.45 -29.91
CA LEU A 97 3.53 0.40 -29.23
C LEU A 97 3.46 1.19 -27.93
N GLN A 98 4.23 0.76 -26.95
CA GLN A 98 4.37 1.47 -25.66
C GLN A 98 5.43 2.57 -25.70
N GLY A 99 6.33 2.51 -26.68
CA GLY A 99 7.35 3.50 -26.96
C GLY A 99 8.10 3.18 -28.23
N ALA A 100 8.94 4.10 -28.69
CA ALA A 100 9.83 3.89 -29.82
C ALA A 100 11.22 4.48 -29.55
N VAL A 101 12.25 3.74 -29.88
CA VAL A 101 13.64 4.16 -29.82
C VAL A 101 14.10 4.50 -31.24
N VAL A 102 14.64 5.70 -31.42
CA VAL A 102 15.16 6.16 -32.69
C VAL A 102 16.68 6.35 -32.57
N ILE A 103 17.42 5.61 -33.38
CA ILE A 103 18.87 5.75 -33.53
C ILE A 103 19.10 6.69 -34.72
N PRO A 104 19.57 7.92 -34.48
CA PRO A 104 19.66 8.93 -35.53
C PRO A 104 20.79 8.62 -36.55
N PRO A 105 20.74 9.20 -37.74
CA PRO A 105 21.79 9.07 -38.74
C PRO A 105 23.17 9.48 -38.19
N GLN A 106 24.23 8.83 -38.64
CA GLN A 106 25.63 9.04 -38.20
C GLN A 106 25.85 8.81 -36.69
N PHE A 107 24.99 8.05 -36.01
CA PHE A 107 25.17 7.70 -34.59
C PHE A 107 26.51 7.00 -34.35
N SER A 108 26.85 5.95 -35.13
CA SER A 108 28.11 5.23 -35.00
C SER A 108 29.32 6.14 -35.18
N ARG A 109 29.27 7.07 -36.13
CA ARG A 109 30.33 8.04 -36.36
C ARG A 109 30.51 8.95 -35.13
N ARG A 110 29.39 9.46 -34.56
CA ARG A 110 29.44 10.32 -33.37
C ARG A 110 29.99 9.58 -32.15
N VAL A 111 29.72 8.30 -32.01
CA VAL A 111 30.32 7.47 -30.95
C VAL A 111 31.84 7.40 -31.12
N TYR A 112 32.35 7.14 -32.33
CA TYR A 112 33.80 7.08 -32.58
C TYR A 112 34.49 8.45 -32.43
N GLU A 113 33.83 9.55 -32.83
CA GLU A 113 34.34 10.91 -32.71
C GLU A 113 34.19 11.47 -31.26
N ASN A 114 33.57 10.72 -30.35
CA ASN A 114 33.22 11.17 -29.01
C ASN A 114 32.41 12.47 -28.99
N ASN A 115 31.54 12.66 -30.01
CA ASN A 115 30.78 13.87 -30.26
C ASN A 115 29.32 13.70 -29.88
N ARG A 116 29.03 13.66 -28.56
CA ARG A 116 27.69 13.59 -27.95
C ARG A 116 26.72 12.63 -28.68
N PRO A 117 27.03 11.33 -28.76
CA PRO A 117 26.10 10.38 -29.32
C PRO A 117 24.84 10.36 -28.48
N HIS A 118 23.68 10.32 -29.11
CA HIS A 118 22.39 10.25 -28.42
C HIS A 118 21.43 9.31 -29.16
N VAL A 119 20.57 8.68 -28.44
CA VAL A 119 19.45 7.89 -28.94
C VAL A 119 18.18 8.52 -28.37
N ALA A 120 17.16 8.70 -29.19
CA ALA A 120 15.91 9.30 -28.75
C ALA A 120 14.93 8.20 -28.31
N LEU A 121 14.27 8.41 -27.18
CA LEU A 121 13.15 7.58 -26.74
C LEU A 121 11.87 8.40 -26.86
N VAL A 122 10.93 7.93 -27.64
CA VAL A 122 9.58 8.48 -27.78
C VAL A 122 8.64 7.59 -26.96
N VAL A 123 7.99 8.15 -25.95
CA VAL A 123 7.05 7.42 -25.07
C VAL A 123 5.68 8.07 -25.09
N ASP A 124 4.68 7.29 -24.78
CA ASP A 124 3.33 7.76 -24.52
C ASP A 124 3.20 8.18 -23.06
N ASN A 125 3.26 9.49 -22.80
CA ASN A 125 3.14 10.05 -21.44
C ASN A 125 1.70 9.98 -20.89
N SER A 126 0.74 9.46 -21.61
CA SER A 126 -0.60 9.20 -21.08
C SER A 126 -0.59 8.02 -20.08
N ASP A 127 0.37 7.11 -20.23
CA ASP A 127 0.68 6.05 -19.27
C ASP A 127 2.03 6.30 -18.58
N ASN A 128 1.99 7.07 -17.49
CA ASN A 128 3.19 7.42 -16.72
C ASN A 128 3.90 6.21 -16.12
N PHE A 129 3.19 5.11 -15.85
CA PHE A 129 3.79 3.90 -15.28
C PHE A 129 4.62 3.18 -16.33
N MET A 130 4.07 3.01 -17.52
CA MET A 130 4.77 2.36 -18.64
C MET A 130 5.96 3.20 -19.12
N SER A 131 5.78 4.53 -19.27
CA SER A 131 6.86 5.42 -19.73
C SER A 131 8.03 5.45 -18.75
N SER A 132 7.77 5.60 -17.44
CA SER A 132 8.83 5.60 -16.42
C SER A 132 9.60 4.27 -16.35
N ALA A 133 8.92 3.16 -16.54
CA ALA A 133 9.56 1.86 -16.54
C ALA A 133 10.43 1.62 -17.78
N LEU A 134 9.96 2.06 -18.96
CA LEU A 134 10.78 2.01 -20.19
C LEU A 134 12.00 2.95 -20.10
N GLU A 135 11.82 4.14 -19.55
CA GLU A 135 12.91 5.08 -19.32
C GLU A 135 13.98 4.50 -18.38
N ALA A 136 13.59 3.88 -17.28
CA ALA A 136 14.51 3.25 -16.33
C ALA A 136 15.29 2.13 -16.99
N GLU A 137 14.61 1.18 -17.63
CA GLU A 137 15.24 0.03 -18.29
C GLU A 137 16.20 0.44 -19.41
N LEU A 138 15.81 1.42 -20.23
CA LEU A 138 16.66 1.91 -21.31
C LEU A 138 17.84 2.75 -20.81
N THR A 139 17.67 3.46 -19.69
CA THR A 139 18.77 4.19 -19.03
C THR A 139 19.81 3.20 -18.49
N ASP A 140 19.37 2.14 -17.84
CA ASP A 140 20.25 1.08 -17.33
C ASP A 140 21.01 0.38 -18.47
N LEU A 141 20.29 0.10 -19.56
CA LEU A 141 20.86 -0.56 -20.73
C LEU A 141 21.89 0.32 -21.45
N THR A 142 21.59 1.62 -21.62
CA THR A 142 22.55 2.58 -22.16
C THR A 142 23.74 2.80 -21.24
N GLY A 143 23.53 2.79 -19.92
CA GLY A 143 24.59 2.79 -18.92
C GLY A 143 25.53 1.60 -19.04
N ALA A 144 24.98 0.40 -19.20
CA ALA A 144 25.74 -0.83 -19.41
C ALA A 144 26.55 -0.81 -20.73
N LEU A 145 25.97 -0.28 -21.81
CA LEU A 145 26.65 -0.13 -23.08
C LEU A 145 27.79 0.92 -23.06
N ASN A 146 27.67 1.93 -22.22
CA ASN A 146 28.67 2.98 -22.04
C ASN A 146 29.83 2.57 -21.10
N GLN A 147 29.72 1.47 -20.36
CA GLN A 147 30.84 0.97 -19.57
C GLN A 147 31.94 0.49 -20.51
N ALA A 148 33.02 1.30 -20.58
CA ALA A 148 34.19 0.95 -21.36
C ALA A 148 34.82 -0.36 -20.87
N THR A 149 35.09 -1.27 -21.79
CA THR A 149 35.71 -2.57 -21.52
C THR A 149 37.14 -2.40 -20.95
N ILE A 150 37.71 -1.20 -21.03
CA ILE A 150 39.03 -0.84 -20.52
C ILE A 150 38.83 0.49 -19.76
N GLN A 151 38.94 0.47 -18.44
CA GLN A 151 38.94 1.70 -17.64
C GLN A 151 40.21 2.49 -17.95
N PRO A 152 40.11 3.73 -18.47
CA PRO A 152 41.27 4.58 -18.60
C PRO A 152 41.83 4.89 -17.22
N ARG A 153 43.12 4.69 -17.02
CA ARG A 153 43.85 4.84 -15.75
C ARG A 153 43.92 6.28 -15.23
N LEU A 154 43.28 7.24 -15.87
CA LEU A 154 43.40 8.66 -15.56
C LEU A 154 42.00 9.31 -15.58
N VAL A 155 41.69 9.84 -14.48
CA VAL A 155 40.71 10.78 -13.97
C VAL A 155 39.89 10.15 -12.86
N GLN A 156 40.21 10.52 -11.61
CA GLN A 156 39.33 10.29 -10.47
C GLN A 156 38.03 11.07 -10.70
N GLN A 157 37.10 10.45 -11.39
CA GLN A 157 35.73 10.90 -11.37
C GLN A 157 35.09 10.40 -10.08
N ALA A 158 34.38 11.29 -9.38
CA ALA A 158 33.57 10.88 -8.24
C ALA A 158 32.53 9.87 -8.77
N VAL A 159 32.62 8.63 -8.31
CA VAL A 159 31.65 7.58 -8.64
C VAL A 159 30.62 7.56 -7.54
N LEU A 160 29.34 7.67 -7.90
CA LEU A 160 28.24 7.43 -6.97
C LEU A 160 28.14 5.93 -6.72
N GLU A 161 28.55 5.48 -5.54
CA GLU A 161 28.34 4.12 -5.08
C GLU A 161 26.97 4.05 -4.39
N ILE A 162 26.05 3.30 -4.97
CA ILE A 162 24.72 3.09 -4.38
C ILE A 162 24.81 1.88 -3.46
N VAL A 163 24.70 2.13 -2.16
CA VAL A 163 24.63 1.09 -1.14
C VAL A 163 23.16 0.89 -0.79
N GLU A 164 22.57 -0.21 -1.21
CA GLU A 164 21.21 -0.59 -0.86
C GLU A 164 21.19 -1.16 0.57
N LEU A 165 20.54 -0.43 1.50
CA LEU A 165 20.40 -0.86 2.90
C LEU A 165 19.46 -2.05 3.07
N TYR A 166 18.47 -2.17 2.19
CA TYR A 166 17.48 -3.23 2.18
C TYR A 166 17.42 -3.88 0.80
N PRO A 167 17.17 -5.20 0.72
CA PRO A 167 16.95 -5.86 -0.56
C PRO A 167 15.71 -5.29 -1.26
N TYR A 168 15.63 -5.44 -2.56
CA TYR A 168 14.47 -5.02 -3.35
C TYR A 168 13.16 -5.56 -2.74
N ILE A 169 12.28 -4.66 -2.38
CA ILE A 169 10.97 -4.98 -1.78
C ILE A 169 9.94 -5.04 -2.91
N GLU A 170 9.44 -6.24 -3.19
CA GLU A 170 8.35 -6.44 -4.12
C GLU A 170 7.10 -5.63 -3.70
N TYR A 171 6.37 -5.09 -4.67
CA TYR A 171 5.23 -4.22 -4.38
C TYR A 171 4.14 -4.91 -3.55
N MET A 172 3.98 -6.23 -3.69
CA MET A 172 3.06 -7.00 -2.86
C MET A 172 3.44 -6.96 -1.38
N LYS A 173 4.74 -7.03 -1.06
CA LYS A 173 5.25 -6.86 0.31
C LYS A 173 4.99 -5.44 0.81
N TYR A 174 5.26 -4.43 -0.05
CA TYR A 174 5.02 -3.02 0.27
C TYR A 174 3.56 -2.71 0.61
N LEU A 175 2.59 -3.36 -0.06
CA LEU A 175 1.16 -3.18 0.18
C LEU A 175 0.62 -3.92 1.42
N LEU A 176 1.32 -4.93 1.91
CA LEU A 176 0.84 -5.77 3.03
C LEU A 176 0.47 -4.95 4.28
N PRO A 177 1.29 -4.00 4.78
CA PRO A 177 0.95 -3.15 5.92
C PRO A 177 -0.33 -2.34 5.70
N GLY A 178 -0.52 -1.80 4.51
CA GLY A 178 -1.73 -1.07 4.14
C GLY A 178 -2.96 -1.96 4.10
N SER A 179 -2.85 -3.15 3.51
CA SER A 179 -3.96 -4.12 3.45
C SER A 179 -4.33 -4.65 4.83
N LEU A 180 -3.35 -4.86 5.71
CA LEU A 180 -3.55 -5.21 7.11
C LEU A 180 -4.35 -4.13 7.85
N THR A 181 -3.92 -2.88 7.73
CA THR A 181 -4.57 -1.73 8.36
C THR A 181 -6.01 -1.57 7.86
N LEU A 182 -6.22 -1.72 6.54
CA LEU A 182 -7.54 -1.68 5.93
C LEU A 182 -8.45 -2.80 6.44
N ALA A 183 -7.95 -4.03 6.56
CA ALA A 183 -8.72 -5.15 7.07
C ALA A 183 -9.20 -4.92 8.52
N MET A 184 -8.33 -4.36 9.35
CA MET A 184 -8.66 -3.98 10.72
C MET A 184 -9.74 -2.90 10.75
N PHE A 185 -9.64 -1.88 9.88
CA PHE A 185 -10.66 -0.83 9.76
C PHE A 185 -12.00 -1.38 9.31
N VAL A 186 -12.04 -2.23 8.27
CA VAL A 186 -13.27 -2.90 7.82
C VAL A 186 -13.88 -3.74 8.94
N SER A 187 -13.05 -4.47 9.71
CA SER A 187 -13.50 -5.24 10.85
C SER A 187 -14.11 -4.37 11.96
N VAL A 188 -13.51 -3.21 12.23
CA VAL A 188 -14.05 -2.23 13.19
C VAL A 188 -15.38 -1.65 12.70
N MET A 189 -15.48 -1.33 11.42
CA MET A 189 -16.73 -0.82 10.83
C MET A 189 -17.88 -1.82 10.97
N ILE A 190 -17.62 -3.09 10.65
CA ILE A 190 -18.65 -4.15 10.70
C ILE A 190 -18.93 -4.60 12.15
N GLY A 191 -17.85 -4.74 12.95
CA GLY A 191 -17.90 -5.42 14.24
C GLY A 191 -17.76 -4.52 15.47
N GLY A 192 -17.54 -3.21 15.32
CA GLY A 192 -17.28 -2.26 16.40
C GLY A 192 -18.23 -1.07 16.38
N GLY A 193 -17.88 -0.04 15.61
CA GLY A 193 -18.58 1.25 15.65
C GLY A 193 -20.10 1.20 15.36
N MET A 194 -20.54 0.25 14.54
CA MET A 194 -21.96 0.11 14.17
C MET A 194 -22.78 -0.72 15.16
N LEU A 195 -22.16 -1.45 16.08
CA LEU A 195 -22.87 -2.40 16.95
C LEU A 195 -24.01 -1.76 17.73
N TYR A 196 -23.76 -0.61 18.34
CA TYR A 196 -24.79 0.07 19.13
C TYR A 196 -25.96 0.57 18.26
N ILE A 197 -25.66 1.09 17.08
CA ILE A 197 -26.66 1.58 16.14
C ILE A 197 -27.53 0.42 15.61
N ASP A 198 -26.89 -0.70 15.27
CA ASP A 198 -27.60 -1.91 14.84
C ASP A 198 -28.47 -2.48 15.97
N ASP A 199 -27.98 -2.50 17.21
CA ASP A 199 -28.74 -2.93 18.37
C ASP A 199 -29.92 -1.97 18.64
N LYS A 200 -29.75 -0.66 18.45
CA LYS A 200 -30.82 0.34 18.55
C LYS A 200 -31.87 0.13 17.46
N ALA A 201 -31.48 -0.06 16.22
CA ALA A 201 -32.37 -0.28 15.10
C ALA A 201 -33.21 -1.58 15.22
N ARG A 202 -32.69 -2.57 15.95
CA ARG A 202 -33.37 -3.85 16.23
C ARG A 202 -34.15 -3.87 17.54
N GLY A 203 -34.21 -2.77 18.29
CA GLY A 203 -34.85 -2.70 19.60
C GLY A 203 -34.08 -3.41 20.73
N VAL A 204 -32.91 -4.00 20.45
CA VAL A 204 -32.12 -4.73 21.45
C VAL A 204 -31.56 -3.82 22.54
N HIS A 205 -31.38 -2.51 22.20
CA HIS A 205 -30.89 -1.52 23.15
C HIS A 205 -31.83 -1.32 24.36
N GLU A 206 -33.15 -1.58 24.23
CA GLU A 206 -34.10 -1.53 25.35
C GLU A 206 -33.69 -2.48 26.47
N GLY A 207 -33.13 -3.66 26.09
CA GLY A 207 -32.56 -4.61 27.07
C GLY A 207 -31.44 -4.02 27.90
N TYR A 208 -30.64 -3.08 27.36
CA TYR A 208 -29.61 -2.38 28.14
C TYR A 208 -30.18 -1.37 29.12
N LEU A 209 -31.37 -0.82 28.84
CA LEU A 209 -32.01 0.19 29.66
C LEU A 209 -32.63 -0.41 30.93
N VAL A 210 -33.14 -1.65 30.86
CA VAL A 210 -33.72 -2.38 31.98
C VAL A 210 -32.69 -3.07 32.86
N THR A 211 -31.41 -3.13 32.42
CA THR A 211 -30.33 -3.71 33.20
C THR A 211 -29.56 -2.64 33.97
N PRO A 212 -28.95 -2.98 35.15
CA PRO A 212 -28.16 -2.06 35.93
C PRO A 212 -26.75 -1.80 35.36
N ILE A 213 -26.61 -1.78 34.00
CA ILE A 213 -25.36 -1.49 33.29
C ILE A 213 -25.18 0.03 33.23
N THR A 214 -24.03 0.53 33.63
CA THR A 214 -23.69 1.95 33.55
C THR A 214 -23.30 2.36 32.10
N LYS A 215 -23.38 3.66 31.79
CA LYS A 215 -22.91 4.18 30.47
C LYS A 215 -21.47 3.78 30.18
N LEU A 216 -20.60 3.89 31.15
CA LEU A 216 -19.18 3.59 31.04
C LEU A 216 -18.96 2.09 30.77
N GLU A 217 -19.67 1.20 31.49
CA GLU A 217 -19.59 -0.25 31.25
C GLU A 217 -20.07 -0.62 29.86
N LEU A 218 -21.13 0.04 29.35
CA LEU A 218 -21.64 -0.21 28.01
C LEU A 218 -20.65 0.26 26.93
N VAL A 219 -20.14 1.49 27.03
CA VAL A 219 -19.15 2.04 26.09
C VAL A 219 -17.88 1.20 26.08
N LEU A 220 -17.34 0.88 27.26
CA LEU A 220 -16.13 0.05 27.34
C LEU A 220 -16.35 -1.37 26.82
N GLY A 221 -17.49 -1.96 27.12
CA GLY A 221 -17.84 -3.32 26.67
C GLY A 221 -17.93 -3.42 25.14
N LEU A 222 -18.63 -2.48 24.51
CA LEU A 222 -18.77 -2.42 23.06
C LEU A 222 -17.44 -2.11 22.36
N ASN A 223 -16.66 -1.15 22.91
CA ASN A 223 -15.35 -0.84 22.37
C ASN A 223 -14.37 -2.01 22.49
N LEU A 224 -14.34 -2.69 23.63
CA LEU A 224 -13.49 -3.85 23.82
C LEU A 224 -13.89 -5.01 22.90
N ALA A 225 -15.18 -5.26 22.73
CA ALA A 225 -15.67 -6.29 21.82
C ALA A 225 -15.28 -6.00 20.35
N GLY A 226 -15.42 -4.75 19.91
CA GLY A 226 -15.00 -4.31 18.58
C GLY A 226 -13.50 -4.42 18.39
N ALA A 227 -12.71 -3.99 19.37
CA ALA A 227 -11.27 -4.10 19.32
C ALA A 227 -10.79 -5.58 19.25
N ILE A 228 -11.37 -6.48 20.02
CA ILE A 228 -11.02 -7.91 19.96
C ILE A 228 -11.30 -8.49 18.58
N LYS A 229 -12.42 -8.16 17.93
CA LYS A 229 -12.73 -8.60 16.57
C LYS A 229 -11.68 -8.08 15.58
N ALA A 230 -11.29 -6.80 15.68
CA ALA A 230 -10.27 -6.20 14.85
C ALA A 230 -8.87 -6.81 15.09
N VAL A 231 -8.52 -7.13 16.34
CA VAL A 231 -7.28 -7.85 16.68
C VAL A 231 -7.25 -9.22 16.01
N MET A 232 -8.34 -9.98 16.10
CA MET A 232 -8.43 -11.28 15.44
C MET A 232 -8.24 -11.16 13.91
N THR A 233 -8.92 -10.20 13.29
CA THR A 233 -8.76 -9.93 11.87
C THR A 233 -7.32 -9.54 11.55
N GLY A 234 -6.72 -8.63 12.33
CA GLY A 234 -5.35 -8.19 12.18
C GLY A 234 -4.34 -9.34 12.25
N VAL A 235 -4.47 -10.21 13.24
CA VAL A 235 -3.60 -11.39 13.38
C VAL A 235 -3.75 -12.34 12.19
N ILE A 236 -4.97 -12.66 11.79
CA ILE A 236 -5.23 -13.55 10.65
C ILE A 236 -4.66 -12.99 9.36
N ILE A 237 -4.91 -11.69 9.07
CA ILE A 237 -4.39 -11.04 7.86
C ILE A 237 -2.86 -10.92 7.90
N THR A 238 -2.27 -10.66 9.07
CA THR A 238 -0.81 -10.65 9.20
C THR A 238 -0.22 -12.01 8.82
N VAL A 239 -0.79 -13.10 9.32
CA VAL A 239 -0.31 -14.46 9.01
C VAL A 239 -0.53 -14.80 7.54
N ILE A 240 -1.76 -14.70 7.05
CA ILE A 240 -2.11 -15.04 5.67
C ILE A 240 -1.39 -14.12 4.69
N GLY A 241 -1.39 -12.81 4.92
CA GLY A 241 -0.76 -11.82 4.06
C GLY A 241 0.76 -11.99 4.02
N SER A 242 1.42 -12.30 5.14
CA SER A 242 2.86 -12.59 5.19
C SER A 242 3.19 -13.87 4.40
N LEU A 243 2.39 -14.91 4.51
CA LEU A 243 2.56 -16.14 3.73
C LEU A 243 2.39 -15.90 2.22
N LEU A 244 1.37 -15.14 1.82
CA LEU A 244 1.11 -14.83 0.42
C LEU A 244 2.18 -13.91 -0.20
N SER A 245 2.68 -12.94 0.57
CA SER A 245 3.69 -11.99 0.11
C SER A 245 5.13 -12.49 0.28
N GLY A 246 5.34 -13.62 0.96
CA GLY A 246 6.69 -14.14 1.24
C GLY A 246 7.47 -13.32 2.26
N VAL A 247 6.79 -12.68 3.22
CA VAL A 247 7.40 -11.95 4.33
C VAL A 247 7.69 -12.92 5.46
N SER A 248 8.97 -13.18 5.73
CA SER A 248 9.42 -14.15 6.75
C SER A 248 9.63 -13.54 8.15
N THR A 249 9.58 -12.23 8.29
CA THR A 249 9.84 -11.50 9.54
C THR A 249 8.89 -11.86 10.68
N LEU A 250 7.70 -12.38 10.36
CA LEU A 250 6.73 -12.87 11.34
C LEU A 250 7.29 -13.97 12.25
N PHE A 251 8.26 -14.75 11.77
CA PHE A 251 8.86 -15.84 12.56
C PHE A 251 9.87 -15.34 13.61
N ASN A 252 10.25 -14.07 13.58
CA ASN A 252 11.07 -13.47 14.62
C ASN A 252 10.18 -13.10 15.83
N PRO A 253 10.38 -13.71 17.02
CA PRO A 253 9.50 -13.48 18.17
C PRO A 253 9.49 -12.02 18.67
N VAL A 254 10.58 -11.28 18.48
CA VAL A 254 10.67 -9.87 18.89
C VAL A 254 9.78 -9.02 17.99
N ILE A 255 9.83 -9.27 16.68
CA ILE A 255 9.00 -8.58 15.70
C ILE A 255 7.53 -8.97 15.88
N ALA A 256 7.25 -10.28 16.08
CA ALA A 256 5.90 -10.77 16.32
C ALA A 256 5.26 -10.12 17.57
N PHE A 257 6.02 -9.94 18.63
CA PHE A 257 5.56 -9.21 19.82
C PHE A 257 5.25 -7.74 19.52
N GLY A 258 6.11 -7.06 18.76
CA GLY A 258 5.87 -5.69 18.30
C GLY A 258 4.60 -5.59 17.42
N LEU A 259 4.41 -6.54 16.50
CA LEU A 259 3.21 -6.62 15.66
C LEU A 259 1.93 -6.80 16.50
N ILE A 260 1.94 -7.65 17.50
CA ILE A 260 0.78 -7.83 18.40
C ILE A 260 0.45 -6.51 19.11
N ILE A 261 1.43 -5.80 19.63
CA ILE A 261 1.22 -4.48 20.28
C ILE A 261 0.61 -3.50 19.29
N MET A 262 1.18 -3.38 18.08
CA MET A 262 0.66 -2.49 17.04
C MET A 262 -0.76 -2.86 16.60
N ILE A 263 -1.07 -4.15 16.44
CA ILE A 263 -2.41 -4.63 16.11
C ILE A 263 -3.41 -4.24 17.21
N VAL A 264 -3.06 -4.42 18.47
CA VAL A 264 -3.93 -4.07 19.61
C VAL A 264 -4.18 -2.56 19.64
N LEU A 265 -3.13 -1.75 19.55
CA LEU A 265 -3.25 -0.28 19.60
C LEU A 265 -4.03 0.28 18.40
N THR A 266 -3.75 -0.21 17.20
CA THR A 266 -4.50 0.16 15.99
C THR A 266 -5.97 -0.21 16.11
N SER A 267 -6.27 -1.42 16.64
CA SER A 267 -7.65 -1.86 16.88
C SER A 267 -8.39 -0.96 17.84
N LEU A 268 -7.74 -0.57 18.94
CA LEU A 268 -8.31 0.36 19.92
C LEU A 268 -8.52 1.74 19.32
N ALA A 269 -7.52 2.29 18.63
CA ALA A 269 -7.59 3.61 18.01
C ALA A 269 -8.72 3.71 16.98
N PHE A 270 -8.82 2.73 16.07
CA PHE A 270 -9.88 2.71 15.07
C PHE A 270 -11.26 2.51 15.69
N ASN A 271 -11.36 1.61 16.67
CA ASN A 271 -12.66 1.33 17.29
C ASN A 271 -13.18 2.51 18.09
N THR A 272 -12.32 3.17 18.88
CA THR A 272 -12.71 4.37 19.64
C THR A 272 -13.02 5.55 18.73
N MET A 273 -12.27 5.74 17.65
CA MET A 273 -12.56 6.73 16.60
C MET A 273 -13.92 6.49 15.97
N MET A 274 -14.19 5.27 15.53
CA MET A 274 -15.47 4.92 14.91
C MET A 274 -16.63 5.07 15.89
N PHE A 275 -16.43 4.67 17.14
CA PHE A 275 -17.43 4.84 18.18
C PHE A 275 -17.73 6.33 18.41
N LEU A 276 -16.70 7.20 18.46
CA LEU A 276 -16.86 8.64 18.60
C LEU A 276 -17.65 9.24 17.44
N LEU A 277 -17.34 8.85 16.18
CA LEU A 277 -18.02 9.34 14.99
C LEU A 277 -19.49 8.91 14.95
N MET A 278 -19.80 7.71 15.48
CA MET A 278 -21.12 7.09 15.40
C MET A 278 -22.01 7.38 16.63
N VAL A 279 -21.44 7.91 17.72
CA VAL A 279 -22.11 8.05 19.03
C VAL A 279 -23.42 8.87 19.00
N ARG A 280 -23.57 9.76 18.02
CA ARG A 280 -24.75 10.63 17.86
C ARG A 280 -25.65 10.24 16.68
N ILE A 281 -25.24 9.26 15.90
CA ILE A 281 -25.98 8.82 14.72
C ILE A 281 -27.08 7.86 15.18
N GLU A 282 -28.27 8.08 14.68
CA GLU A 282 -29.45 7.25 15.00
C GLU A 282 -29.83 6.32 13.84
N ASP A 283 -29.67 6.80 12.60
CA ASP A 283 -29.99 6.05 11.39
C ASP A 283 -28.86 5.06 11.03
N PRO A 284 -29.15 3.74 10.95
CA PRO A 284 -28.16 2.72 10.58
C PRO A 284 -27.66 2.80 9.13
N LEU A 285 -28.31 3.57 8.27
CA LEU A 285 -27.85 3.79 6.88
C LEU A 285 -26.68 4.78 6.81
N VAL A 286 -26.63 5.75 7.71
CA VAL A 286 -25.58 6.77 7.73
C VAL A 286 -24.18 6.17 7.90
N PRO A 287 -23.90 5.28 8.89
CA PRO A 287 -22.60 4.64 9.00
C PRO A 287 -22.18 3.85 7.75
N ARG A 288 -23.12 3.20 7.08
CA ARG A 288 -22.85 2.47 5.84
C ARG A 288 -22.44 3.40 4.70
N ALA A 289 -23.13 4.54 4.55
CA ALA A 289 -22.75 5.57 3.58
C ALA A 289 -21.39 6.21 3.91
N MET A 290 -21.12 6.46 5.19
CA MET A 290 -19.84 7.02 5.66
C MET A 290 -18.65 6.07 5.44
N PHE A 291 -18.87 4.76 5.36
CA PHE A 291 -17.80 3.80 5.16
C PHE A 291 -16.93 4.13 3.94
N GLY A 292 -17.54 4.35 2.78
CA GLY A 292 -16.81 4.68 1.56
C GLY A 292 -16.02 5.99 1.67
N ILE A 293 -16.63 7.00 2.27
CA ILE A 293 -16.01 8.32 2.47
C ILE A 293 -14.81 8.20 3.43
N LEU A 294 -15.01 7.58 4.58
CA LEU A 294 -13.95 7.41 5.59
C LEU A 294 -12.82 6.52 5.07
N ASN A 295 -13.15 5.43 4.38
CA ASN A 295 -12.14 4.59 3.76
C ASN A 295 -11.27 5.39 2.77
N THR A 296 -11.90 6.18 1.90
CA THR A 296 -11.15 7.00 0.94
C THR A 296 -10.32 8.07 1.66
N LEU A 297 -10.91 8.79 2.60
CA LEU A 297 -10.26 9.92 3.28
C LEU A 297 -9.09 9.48 4.18
N LEU A 298 -9.18 8.32 4.80
CA LEU A 298 -8.15 7.82 5.74
C LEU A 298 -7.14 6.88 5.06
N PHE A 299 -7.59 5.97 4.19
CA PHE A 299 -6.71 4.97 3.58
C PHE A 299 -5.75 5.56 2.54
N PHE A 300 -6.23 6.45 1.65
CA PHE A 300 -5.38 6.99 0.58
C PHE A 300 -4.26 7.90 1.09
N PRO A 301 -4.49 8.85 2.04
CA PRO A 301 -3.42 9.70 2.57
C PRO A 301 -2.44 8.97 3.48
N SER A 302 -2.76 7.78 3.97
CA SER A 302 -2.00 7.06 4.98
C SER A 302 -0.61 6.57 4.54
N GLY A 303 -0.28 6.70 3.27
CA GLY A 303 0.97 6.13 2.75
C GLY A 303 0.89 4.64 2.43
N SER A 304 -0.29 4.03 2.45
CA SER A 304 -0.50 2.60 2.17
C SER A 304 -0.11 2.21 0.75
N ILE A 305 -0.54 3.00 -0.24
CA ILE A 305 -0.34 2.72 -1.67
C ILE A 305 0.85 3.50 -2.20
N TYR A 306 1.02 4.76 -1.78
CA TYR A 306 2.03 5.66 -2.28
C TYR A 306 2.73 6.41 -1.13
N PRO A 307 4.04 6.69 -1.20
CA PRO A 307 4.76 7.37 -0.13
C PRO A 307 4.21 8.76 0.18
N ILE A 308 4.03 9.08 1.47
CA ILE A 308 3.47 10.38 1.93
C ILE A 308 4.32 11.57 1.45
N GLN A 309 5.63 11.37 1.31
CA GLN A 309 6.57 12.41 0.86
C GLN A 309 6.27 12.93 -0.53
N ALA A 310 5.63 12.14 -1.38
CA ALA A 310 5.25 12.51 -2.74
C ALA A 310 3.90 13.25 -2.80
N PHE A 311 3.15 13.32 -1.70
CA PHE A 311 1.87 14.02 -1.68
C PHE A 311 2.03 15.55 -1.64
N PRO A 312 1.05 16.30 -2.18
CA PRO A 312 0.99 17.74 -2.01
C PRO A 312 0.82 18.13 -0.54
N GLN A 313 1.25 19.35 -0.18
CA GLN A 313 1.35 19.79 1.22
C GLN A 313 0.04 19.64 2.01
N TRP A 314 -1.10 20.00 1.40
CA TRP A 314 -2.41 19.89 2.06
C TRP A 314 -2.77 18.45 2.43
N LEU A 315 -2.42 17.47 1.60
CA LEU A 315 -2.69 16.06 1.85
C LEU A 315 -1.75 15.50 2.94
N ARG A 316 -0.50 15.98 2.99
CA ARG A 316 0.43 15.64 4.09
C ARG A 316 -0.06 16.13 5.46
N VAL A 317 -0.75 17.28 5.49
CA VAL A 317 -1.36 17.78 6.73
C VAL A 317 -2.45 16.84 7.22
N ILE A 318 -3.31 16.35 6.31
CA ILE A 318 -4.34 15.34 6.64
C ILE A 318 -3.67 14.07 7.17
N ALA A 319 -2.67 13.56 6.46
CA ALA A 319 -1.93 12.35 6.85
C ALA A 319 -1.33 12.43 8.27
N ARG A 320 -0.89 13.60 8.72
CA ARG A 320 -0.33 13.79 10.08
C ARG A 320 -1.37 13.63 11.20
N GLY A 321 -2.63 13.87 10.93
CA GLY A 321 -3.72 13.68 11.90
C GLY A 321 -4.41 12.31 11.80
N ASP A 322 -4.05 11.52 10.80
CA ASP A 322 -4.72 10.28 10.46
C ASP A 322 -4.12 9.08 11.19
N PRO A 323 -4.89 8.35 12.02
CA PRO A 323 -4.40 7.16 12.71
C PRO A 323 -3.99 6.02 11.78
N PHE A 324 -4.51 5.98 10.55
CA PHE A 324 -4.06 5.03 9.53
C PHE A 324 -2.60 5.21 9.17
N THR A 325 -2.13 6.45 9.07
CA THR A 325 -0.75 6.78 8.75
C THR A 325 0.22 6.12 9.73
N TYR A 326 -0.03 6.29 11.02
CA TYR A 326 0.83 5.72 12.07
C TYR A 326 0.72 4.19 12.17
N ALA A 327 -0.48 3.65 11.91
CA ALA A 327 -0.63 2.20 11.84
C ALA A 327 0.16 1.61 10.67
N VAL A 328 0.03 2.18 9.47
CA VAL A 328 0.74 1.74 8.26
C VAL A 328 2.25 1.89 8.42
N ASP A 329 2.74 3.01 8.97
CA ASP A 329 4.18 3.24 9.16
C ASP A 329 4.77 2.24 10.17
N GLY A 330 4.11 2.04 11.32
CA GLY A 330 4.53 1.06 12.31
C GLY A 330 4.55 -0.37 11.75
N PHE A 331 3.54 -0.78 10.99
CA PHE A 331 3.55 -2.09 10.32
C PHE A 331 4.61 -2.19 9.23
N LYS A 332 4.88 -1.13 8.45
CA LYS A 332 5.98 -1.10 7.47
C LYS A 332 7.33 -1.26 8.15
N CYS A 333 7.57 -0.54 9.23
CA CYS A 333 8.82 -0.63 9.97
C CYS A 333 9.06 -2.05 10.53
N LEU A 334 8.02 -2.69 11.08
CA LEU A 334 8.15 -4.03 11.65
C LEU A 334 8.23 -5.12 10.57
N LEU A 335 7.38 -5.08 9.53
CA LEU A 335 7.27 -6.15 8.54
C LEU A 335 8.33 -6.07 7.43
N LEU A 336 8.74 -4.85 7.02
CA LEU A 336 9.61 -4.67 5.86
C LEU A 336 11.04 -4.29 6.22
N LYS A 337 11.21 -3.49 7.28
CA LYS A 337 12.53 -3.02 7.73
C LYS A 337 13.11 -3.87 8.87
N GLU A 338 12.37 -4.87 9.34
CA GLU A 338 12.77 -5.76 10.44
C GLU A 338 13.21 -5.02 11.71
N THR A 339 12.61 -3.86 11.96
CA THR A 339 12.95 -3.03 13.12
C THR A 339 12.28 -3.54 14.39
N THR A 340 12.74 -3.05 15.53
CA THR A 340 12.15 -3.38 16.83
C THR A 340 11.09 -2.37 17.25
N LEU A 341 10.32 -2.70 18.30
CA LEU A 341 9.29 -1.81 18.87
C LEU A 341 9.86 -0.41 19.26
N ALA A 342 11.15 -0.34 19.60
CA ALA A 342 11.80 0.92 19.91
C ALA A 342 11.87 1.89 18.72
N ALA A 343 11.89 1.39 17.49
CA ALA A 343 11.88 2.24 16.28
C ALA A 343 10.50 2.83 15.98
N VAL A 344 9.43 2.13 16.36
CA VAL A 344 8.03 2.54 16.12
C VAL A 344 7.36 3.18 17.33
N TRP A 345 8.15 3.58 18.34
CA TRP A 345 7.60 4.19 19.55
C TRP A 345 6.75 5.45 19.29
N PRO A 346 7.04 6.32 18.28
CA PRO A 346 6.19 7.46 17.99
C PRO A 346 4.79 7.05 17.54
N ASP A 347 4.69 5.97 16.73
CA ASP A 347 3.42 5.44 16.26
C ASP A 347 2.60 4.83 17.39
N VAL A 348 3.27 4.07 18.27
CA VAL A 348 2.69 3.52 19.50
C VAL A 348 2.15 4.64 20.39
N LEU A 349 2.93 5.70 20.59
CA LEU A 349 2.52 6.84 21.41
C LEU A 349 1.32 7.56 20.80
N PHE A 350 1.37 7.87 19.50
CA PHE A 350 0.28 8.53 18.79
C PHE A 350 -1.01 7.72 18.89
N LEU A 351 -0.99 6.44 18.53
CA LEU A 351 -2.17 5.58 18.57
C LEU A 351 -2.75 5.45 19.98
N THR A 352 -1.89 5.38 21.01
CA THR A 352 -2.32 5.31 22.40
C THR A 352 -3.01 6.59 22.84
N ILE A 353 -2.40 7.76 22.56
CA ILE A 353 -2.98 9.07 22.88
C ILE A 353 -4.28 9.26 22.11
N PHE A 354 -4.29 8.94 20.82
CA PHE A 354 -5.47 9.07 19.97
C PHE A 354 -6.63 8.22 20.47
N ALA A 355 -6.39 6.95 20.82
CA ALA A 355 -7.40 6.09 21.40
C ALA A 355 -7.93 6.62 22.74
N GLY A 356 -7.05 7.12 23.60
CA GLY A 356 -7.43 7.70 24.90
C GLY A 356 -8.27 8.96 24.75
N VAL A 357 -7.88 9.87 23.86
CA VAL A 357 -8.59 11.13 23.59
C VAL A 357 -9.96 10.85 22.97
N THR A 358 -10.03 10.03 21.94
CA THR A 358 -11.30 9.70 21.26
C THR A 358 -12.27 8.98 22.20
N LEU A 359 -11.79 8.06 23.03
CA LEU A 359 -12.62 7.40 24.04
C LEU A 359 -13.07 8.38 25.11
N GLY A 360 -12.18 9.25 25.61
CA GLY A 360 -12.49 10.27 26.61
C GLY A 360 -13.56 11.24 26.15
N ILE A 361 -13.55 11.62 24.86
CA ILE A 361 -14.59 12.48 24.26
C ILE A 361 -15.88 11.69 24.02
N ALA A 362 -15.80 10.42 23.62
CA ALA A 362 -16.97 9.61 23.29
C ALA A 362 -17.85 9.31 24.53
N ILE A 363 -17.26 9.08 25.70
CA ILE A 363 -17.99 8.75 26.93
C ILE A 363 -19.02 9.83 27.32
N PRO A 364 -18.67 11.12 27.44
CA PRO A 364 -19.66 12.16 27.78
C PRO A 364 -20.67 12.40 26.66
N LEU A 365 -20.26 12.25 25.40
CA LEU A 365 -21.14 12.42 24.24
C LEU A 365 -22.18 11.31 24.10
N PHE A 366 -21.91 10.14 24.65
CA PHE A 366 -22.83 9.00 24.60
C PHE A 366 -24.08 9.28 25.41
N LYS A 367 -25.25 9.28 24.74
CA LYS A 367 -26.54 9.41 25.36
C LYS A 367 -27.18 8.03 25.51
N ARG A 368 -27.53 7.66 26.75
CA ARG A 368 -28.35 6.50 27.04
C ARG A 368 -29.81 6.95 27.06
N THR A 369 -30.39 7.17 25.88
CA THR A 369 -31.80 7.59 25.75
C THR A 369 -32.59 6.53 25.00
N LEU A 370 -33.89 6.42 25.34
CA LEU A 370 -34.89 5.68 24.55
C LEU A 370 -34.93 6.19 23.11
#